data_4e32a4fc7beb896d2f914f251774ca54
#
_entry.id   4e32a4fc7beb896d2f914f251774ca54
#
_cell.length_a   1.000
_cell.length_b   1.000
_cell.length_c   1.000
_cell.angle_alpha   90.00
_cell.angle_beta   90.00
_cell.angle_gamma   90.00
#
_symmetry.space_group_name_H-M   'P 1'
#
loop_
_entity.id
_entity.type
_entity.pdbx_description
1 polymer ?
#
loop_
_entity_poly.entity_id
_entity_poly.type
_entity_poly.pdbx_seq_one_letter_code
_entity_poly.pdbx_strand_id
1 'polypeptide(L)'
;MDDSPLTLTSLSGLLAERALALARAVGSPLASPAYLDLVRRARDLDGLSEQVLRLCVQQSRDAGHTWQEIGDLLGVTRQAAFQRFGKPIDPRTGEPMDKTVRMADAAERAITVVAAVLEGRMDEARQSFNAQVMEAFTDEVRGSALATIAGHVGAFEGFGEGEPFVRRIGDLTVVDIPLCYEAGDMKARVAFDADERVASMFILNPDTP
;
A
#
# COMPACT_ATOMS: atom_id res chain seq x y z
N MET A 1 2.74 23.93 17.94
CA MET A 1 2.40 22.55 17.62
C MET A 1 3.65 21.74 17.97
N ASP A 2 3.53 20.92 19.01
CA ASP A 2 4.69 20.18 19.54
C ASP A 2 4.94 18.98 18.60
N ASP A 3 5.96 19.11 17.76
CA ASP A 3 6.37 18.11 16.77
C ASP A 3 7.38 17.12 17.39
N SER A 4 7.11 16.72 18.63
CA SER A 4 7.92 15.69 19.30
C SER A 4 7.71 14.36 18.60
N PRO A 5 8.79 13.63 18.23
CA PRO A 5 8.67 12.35 17.57
C PRO A 5 7.89 11.36 18.44
N LEU A 6 6.93 10.67 17.84
CA LEU A 6 6.12 9.66 18.50
C LEU A 6 7.02 8.57 19.07
N THR A 7 7.11 8.50 20.39
CA THR A 7 7.92 7.48 21.09
C THR A 7 7.14 6.19 21.26
N LEU A 8 7.85 5.07 21.43
CA LEU A 8 7.21 3.78 21.73
C LEU A 8 6.28 3.89 22.95
N THR A 9 6.70 4.63 23.99
CA THR A 9 5.90 4.84 25.21
C THR A 9 4.62 5.58 24.92
N SER A 10 4.66 6.66 24.13
CA SER A 10 3.46 7.46 23.80
C SER A 10 2.48 6.68 22.93
N LEU A 11 2.98 5.93 21.94
CA LEU A 11 2.14 5.09 21.08
C LEU A 11 1.55 3.90 21.83
N SER A 12 2.31 3.26 22.71
CA SER A 12 1.80 2.16 23.55
C SER A 12 0.71 2.65 24.49
N GLY A 13 0.84 3.85 25.05
CA GLY A 13 -0.18 4.48 25.87
C GLY A 13 -1.48 4.74 25.08
N LEU A 14 -1.36 5.29 23.89
CA LEU A 14 -2.48 5.53 22.99
C LEU A 14 -3.16 4.22 22.56
N LEU A 15 -2.38 3.18 22.25
CA LEU A 15 -2.88 1.86 21.91
C LEU A 15 -3.73 1.28 23.07
N ALA A 16 -3.21 1.35 24.30
CA ALA A 16 -3.94 0.88 25.49
C ALA A 16 -5.25 1.65 25.71
N GLU A 17 -5.24 2.97 25.56
CA GLU A 17 -6.42 3.80 25.66
C GLU A 17 -7.49 3.42 24.63
N ARG A 18 -7.09 3.26 23.36
CA ARG A 18 -8.00 2.88 22.27
C ARG A 18 -8.55 1.47 22.43
N ALA A 19 -7.72 0.51 22.89
CA ALA A 19 -8.16 -0.85 23.19
C ALA A 19 -9.21 -0.86 24.31
N LEU A 20 -8.99 -0.09 25.37
CA LEU A 20 -9.95 0.03 26.48
C LEU A 20 -11.25 0.70 26.02
N ALA A 21 -11.17 1.72 25.17
CA ALA A 21 -12.35 2.38 24.60
C ALA A 21 -13.17 1.44 23.72
N LEU A 22 -12.53 0.59 22.91
CA LEU A 22 -13.20 -0.45 22.14
C LEU A 22 -13.87 -1.49 23.04
N ALA A 23 -13.15 -2.00 24.05
CA ALA A 23 -13.69 -2.97 25.00
C ALA A 23 -14.94 -2.45 25.73
N ARG A 24 -14.93 -1.19 26.16
CA ARG A 24 -16.08 -0.54 26.78
C ARG A 24 -17.26 -0.39 25.82
N ALA A 25 -17.00 -0.06 24.55
CA ALA A 25 -18.03 0.08 23.54
C ALA A 25 -18.74 -1.26 23.24
N VAL A 26 -17.98 -2.36 23.21
CA VAL A 26 -18.52 -3.72 23.02
C VAL A 26 -19.34 -4.17 24.23
N GLY A 27 -18.91 -3.82 25.45
CA GLY A 27 -19.60 -4.22 26.72
C GLY A 27 -20.77 -3.35 27.12
N SER A 28 -21.12 -2.32 26.37
CA SER A 28 -22.25 -1.43 26.72
C SER A 28 -23.58 -2.03 26.28
N PRO A 29 -24.59 -2.17 27.22
CA PRO A 29 -25.91 -2.70 26.90
C PRO A 29 -26.81 -1.70 26.16
N LEU A 30 -26.31 -0.55 25.74
CA LEU A 30 -27.09 0.48 25.08
C LEU A 30 -27.45 0.10 23.65
N ALA A 31 -28.69 0.41 23.29
CA ALA A 31 -29.40 0.17 22.06
C ALA A 31 -28.53 0.11 20.79
N SER A 32 -28.67 -1.00 20.08
CA SER A 32 -28.14 -1.28 18.76
C SER A 32 -26.77 -0.64 18.52
N PRO A 33 -25.67 -1.32 18.83
CA PRO A 33 -24.37 -0.76 18.58
C PRO A 33 -24.29 -0.43 17.10
N ALA A 34 -23.78 0.75 16.78
CA ALA A 34 -23.36 1.06 15.41
C ALA A 34 -22.20 0.12 15.10
N TYR A 35 -22.47 -1.09 14.62
CA TYR A 35 -21.45 -2.12 14.34
C TYR A 35 -20.33 -1.56 13.44
N LEU A 36 -20.67 -0.66 12.52
CA LEU A 36 -19.69 0.05 11.72
C LEU A 36 -18.75 0.94 12.55
N ASP A 37 -19.24 1.55 13.66
CA ASP A 37 -18.38 2.29 14.57
C ASP A 37 -17.41 1.37 15.33
N LEU A 38 -17.85 0.17 15.70
CA LEU A 38 -16.97 -0.84 16.28
C LEU A 38 -15.90 -1.32 15.28
N VAL A 39 -16.28 -1.53 14.01
CA VAL A 39 -15.33 -1.89 12.94
C VAL A 39 -14.31 -0.79 12.75
N ARG A 40 -14.75 0.47 12.67
CA ARG A 40 -13.83 1.62 12.55
C ARG A 40 -12.85 1.68 13.72
N ARG A 41 -13.32 1.56 14.97
CA ARG A 41 -12.46 1.55 16.15
C ARG A 41 -11.47 0.38 16.17
N ALA A 42 -11.91 -0.79 15.74
CA ALA A 42 -11.03 -1.96 15.62
C ALA A 42 -9.94 -1.73 14.55
N ARG A 43 -10.30 -1.14 13.42
CA ARG A 43 -9.34 -0.75 12.36
C ARG A 43 -8.32 0.31 12.84
N ASP A 44 -8.79 1.32 13.57
CA ASP A 44 -7.90 2.34 14.16
C ASP A 44 -6.91 1.70 15.14
N LEU A 45 -7.37 0.73 15.93
CA LEU A 45 -6.53 -0.03 16.85
C LEU A 45 -5.49 -0.88 16.11
N ASP A 46 -5.87 -1.53 15.02
CA ASP A 46 -4.98 -2.31 14.18
C ASP A 46 -3.85 -1.43 13.60
N GLY A 47 -4.20 -0.25 13.07
CA GLY A 47 -3.21 0.72 12.58
C GLY A 47 -2.22 1.19 13.66
N LEU A 48 -2.70 1.43 14.89
CA LEU A 48 -1.82 1.77 16.02
C LEU A 48 -0.93 0.59 16.42
N SER A 49 -1.48 -0.63 16.42
CA SER A 49 -0.73 -1.85 16.71
C SER A 49 0.43 -2.05 15.74
N GLU A 50 0.18 -1.84 14.44
CA GLU A 50 1.21 -1.92 13.40
C GLU A 50 2.31 -0.87 13.60
N GLN A 51 1.97 0.36 14.01
CA GLN A 51 2.96 1.40 14.30
C GLN A 51 3.83 1.03 15.49
N VAL A 52 3.23 0.53 16.57
CA VAL A 52 3.95 0.04 17.75
C VAL A 52 4.89 -1.11 17.35
N LEU A 53 4.38 -2.08 16.57
CA LEU A 53 5.17 -3.21 16.09
C LEU A 53 6.39 -2.76 15.28
N ARG A 54 6.22 -1.77 14.37
CA ARG A 54 7.34 -1.20 13.60
C ARG A 54 8.42 -0.61 14.49
N LEU A 55 8.04 0.13 15.53
CA LEU A 55 8.99 0.70 16.47
C LEU A 55 9.69 -0.39 17.30
N CYS A 56 8.96 -1.42 17.76
CA CYS A 56 9.54 -2.56 18.46
C CYS A 56 10.57 -3.29 17.60
N VAL A 57 10.24 -3.56 16.33
CA VAL A 57 11.17 -4.19 15.39
C VAL A 57 12.41 -3.31 15.16
N GLN A 58 12.24 -2.00 15.00
CA GLN A 58 13.37 -1.08 14.85
C GLN A 58 14.27 -1.12 16.08
N GLN A 59 13.72 -1.02 17.28
CA GLN A 59 14.50 -1.08 18.53
C GLN A 59 15.18 -2.45 18.70
N SER A 60 14.53 -3.55 18.32
CA SER A 60 15.15 -4.87 18.32
C SER A 60 16.34 -4.93 17.38
N ARG A 61 16.23 -4.33 16.18
CA ARG A 61 17.35 -4.23 15.24
C ARG A 61 18.50 -3.38 15.80
N ASP A 62 18.19 -2.26 16.42
CA ASP A 62 19.17 -1.37 17.04
C ASP A 62 19.89 -2.06 18.23
N ALA A 63 19.19 -2.97 18.92
CA ALA A 63 19.74 -3.83 19.95
C ALA A 63 20.56 -5.04 19.43
N GLY A 64 20.65 -5.22 18.09
CA GLY A 64 21.47 -6.23 17.44
C GLY A 64 20.75 -7.54 17.08
N HIS A 65 19.44 -7.66 17.33
CA HIS A 65 18.68 -8.85 16.94
C HIS A 65 18.65 -9.02 15.42
N THR A 66 18.71 -10.26 14.96
CA THR A 66 18.73 -10.60 13.54
C THR A 66 17.33 -10.60 12.92
N TRP A 67 17.25 -10.48 11.59
CA TRP A 67 15.99 -10.65 10.87
C TRP A 67 15.42 -12.07 10.97
N GLN A 68 16.28 -13.07 11.24
CA GLN A 68 15.83 -14.43 11.49
C GLN A 68 15.06 -14.52 12.82
N GLU A 69 15.63 -14.01 13.90
CA GLU A 69 14.97 -14.00 15.21
C GLU A 69 13.65 -13.23 15.19
N ILE A 70 13.62 -12.08 14.49
CA ILE A 70 12.39 -11.30 14.32
C ILE A 70 11.36 -12.06 13.48
N GLY A 71 11.79 -12.69 12.38
CA GLY A 71 10.93 -13.51 11.53
C GLY A 71 10.32 -14.69 12.30
N ASP A 72 11.13 -15.41 13.06
CA ASP A 72 10.70 -16.54 13.91
C ASP A 72 9.65 -16.10 14.94
N LEU A 73 9.87 -14.94 15.58
CA LEU A 73 8.92 -14.36 16.54
C LEU A 73 7.59 -13.97 15.89
N LEU A 74 7.63 -13.45 14.67
CA LEU A 74 6.44 -13.00 13.91
C LEU A 74 5.77 -14.13 13.12
N GLY A 75 6.32 -15.35 13.13
CA GLY A 75 5.81 -16.47 12.35
C GLY A 75 5.98 -16.31 10.83
N VAL A 76 6.99 -15.55 10.40
CA VAL A 76 7.30 -15.29 8.99
C VAL A 76 8.76 -15.62 8.67
N THR A 77 9.09 -15.75 7.38
CA THR A 77 10.48 -15.98 6.98
C THR A 77 11.35 -14.74 7.26
N ARG A 78 12.67 -14.95 7.41
CA ARG A 78 13.67 -13.87 7.50
C ARG A 78 13.49 -12.83 6.39
N GLN A 79 13.27 -13.29 5.16
CA GLN A 79 13.11 -12.43 4.00
C GLN A 79 11.82 -11.59 4.11
N ALA A 80 10.70 -12.20 4.52
CA ALA A 80 9.43 -11.51 4.70
C ALA A 80 9.52 -10.46 5.82
N ALA A 81 10.18 -10.77 6.94
CA ALA A 81 10.43 -9.81 8.02
C ALA A 81 11.25 -8.61 7.53
N PHE A 82 12.32 -8.86 6.75
CA PHE A 82 13.13 -7.79 6.16
C PHE A 82 12.33 -6.96 5.15
N GLN A 83 11.54 -7.57 4.27
CA GLN A 83 10.72 -6.85 3.28
C GLN A 83 9.68 -5.95 3.96
N ARG A 84 9.06 -6.42 5.04
CA ARG A 84 8.03 -5.67 5.76
C ARG A 84 8.59 -4.52 6.61
N PHE A 85 9.72 -4.72 7.29
CA PHE A 85 10.23 -3.82 8.32
C PHE A 85 11.63 -3.27 8.02
N GLY A 86 12.37 -3.87 7.10
CA GLY A 86 13.74 -3.47 6.78
C GLY A 86 13.79 -2.12 6.07
N LYS A 87 14.91 -1.44 6.28
CA LYS A 87 15.31 -0.28 5.49
C LYS A 87 16.46 -0.77 4.61
N PRO A 88 16.24 -1.04 3.31
CA PRO A 88 17.33 -1.43 2.42
C PRO A 88 18.36 -0.31 2.38
N ILE A 89 19.64 -0.69 2.50
CA ILE A 89 20.79 0.22 2.39
C ILE A 89 21.36 0.04 0.99
N ASP A 90 21.63 1.13 0.27
CA ASP A 90 22.34 1.08 -1.01
C ASP A 90 23.78 0.58 -0.76
N PRO A 91 24.15 -0.59 -1.29
CA PRO A 91 25.49 -1.15 -1.05
C PRO A 91 26.62 -0.30 -1.63
N ARG A 92 26.33 0.68 -2.50
CA ARG A 92 27.32 1.57 -3.10
C ARG A 92 27.57 2.81 -2.28
N THR A 93 26.56 3.35 -1.58
CA THR A 93 26.64 4.60 -0.84
C THR A 93 26.63 4.38 0.67
N GLY A 94 26.19 3.22 1.16
CA GLY A 94 26.02 2.93 2.58
C GLY A 94 24.85 3.71 3.22
N GLU A 95 24.14 4.49 2.43
CA GLU A 95 22.98 5.24 2.90
C GLU A 95 21.73 4.38 2.83
N PRO A 96 20.73 4.63 3.70
CA PRO A 96 19.42 4.02 3.54
C PRO A 96 18.96 4.28 2.11
N MET A 97 18.57 3.22 1.40
CA MET A 97 17.92 3.39 0.10
C MET A 97 16.70 4.26 0.37
N ASP A 98 16.89 5.54 0.10
CA ASP A 98 15.86 6.53 0.33
C ASP A 98 14.64 6.08 -0.47
N LYS A 99 13.48 6.05 0.18
CA LYS A 99 12.20 5.96 -0.50
C LYS A 99 11.91 7.25 -1.27
N THR A 100 12.92 8.13 -1.46
CA THR A 100 12.80 9.29 -2.32
C THR A 100 12.58 8.77 -3.72
N VAL A 101 11.34 8.67 -4.00
CA VAL A 101 10.74 8.53 -5.30
C VAL A 101 11.38 9.63 -6.15
N ARG A 102 12.14 9.27 -7.18
CA ARG A 102 12.69 10.26 -8.14
C ARG A 102 11.57 11.10 -8.75
N MET A 103 10.36 10.60 -8.69
CA MET A 103 9.14 11.15 -9.22
C MET A 103 8.22 11.54 -8.06
N ALA A 104 8.29 12.79 -7.60
CA ALA A 104 7.55 13.30 -6.45
C ALA A 104 6.02 13.20 -6.63
N ASP A 105 5.54 13.23 -7.89
CA ASP A 105 4.14 13.17 -8.32
C ASP A 105 3.70 11.77 -8.83
N ALA A 106 4.50 10.72 -8.56
CA ALA A 106 4.25 9.38 -9.09
C ALA A 106 2.83 8.86 -8.76
N ALA A 107 2.35 9.08 -7.54
CA ALA A 107 1.02 8.66 -7.12
C ALA A 107 -0.08 9.35 -7.93
N GLU A 108 0.00 10.66 -8.09
CA GLU A 108 -0.98 11.46 -8.82
C GLU A 108 -1.01 11.08 -10.31
N ARG A 109 0.17 10.94 -10.92
CA ARG A 109 0.28 10.52 -12.32
C ARG A 109 -0.21 9.10 -12.54
N ALA A 110 0.07 8.18 -11.61
CA ALA A 110 -0.43 6.81 -11.70
C ALA A 110 -1.96 6.78 -11.62
N ILE A 111 -2.58 7.53 -10.70
CA ILE A 111 -4.04 7.66 -10.62
C ILE A 111 -4.61 8.20 -11.94
N THR A 112 -4.02 9.26 -12.48
CA THR A 112 -4.47 9.87 -13.75
C THR A 112 -4.43 8.86 -14.90
N VAL A 113 -3.34 8.11 -15.04
CA VAL A 113 -3.20 7.10 -16.09
C VAL A 113 -4.20 5.95 -15.89
N VAL A 114 -4.35 5.44 -14.67
CA VAL A 114 -5.30 4.36 -14.38
C VAL A 114 -6.74 4.81 -14.64
N ALA A 115 -7.11 6.01 -14.21
CA ALA A 115 -8.44 6.59 -14.50
C ALA A 115 -8.68 6.68 -16.01
N ALA A 116 -7.72 7.22 -16.76
CA ALA A 116 -7.84 7.34 -18.21
C ALA A 116 -8.04 5.98 -18.90
N VAL A 117 -7.30 4.94 -18.44
CA VAL A 117 -7.45 3.58 -18.97
C VAL A 117 -8.79 2.97 -18.61
N LEU A 118 -9.24 3.08 -17.36
CA LEU A 118 -10.54 2.52 -16.92
C LEU A 118 -11.73 3.20 -17.63
N GLU A 119 -11.67 4.51 -17.82
CA GLU A 119 -12.70 5.30 -18.49
C GLU A 119 -12.63 5.26 -20.02
N GLY A 120 -11.60 4.64 -20.60
CA GLY A 120 -11.43 4.52 -22.05
C GLY A 120 -10.85 5.76 -22.74
N ARG A 121 -10.29 6.71 -21.98
CA ARG A 121 -9.60 7.91 -22.50
C ARG A 121 -8.17 7.56 -22.95
N MET A 122 -8.07 6.65 -23.93
CA MET A 122 -6.80 6.04 -24.32
C MET A 122 -5.79 7.02 -24.92
N ASP A 123 -6.24 8.07 -25.62
CA ASP A 123 -5.34 9.07 -26.17
C ASP A 123 -4.60 9.84 -25.05
N GLU A 124 -5.25 10.05 -23.92
CA GLU A 124 -4.65 10.66 -22.73
C GLU A 124 -3.67 9.68 -22.04
N ALA A 125 -4.08 8.43 -21.80
CA ALA A 125 -3.24 7.42 -21.19
C ALA A 125 -1.94 7.17 -21.98
N ARG A 126 -2.04 7.07 -23.30
CA ARG A 126 -0.91 6.83 -24.24
C ARG A 126 0.16 7.90 -24.17
N GLN A 127 -0.17 9.13 -23.79
CA GLN A 127 0.83 10.21 -23.64
C GLN A 127 1.86 9.90 -22.56
N SER A 128 1.51 9.05 -21.59
CA SER A 128 2.37 8.65 -20.49
C SER A 128 3.11 7.33 -20.76
N PHE A 129 2.77 6.58 -21.79
CA PHE A 129 3.35 5.26 -22.06
C PHE A 129 4.77 5.36 -22.65
N ASN A 130 5.63 4.41 -22.30
CA ASN A 130 6.86 4.19 -23.03
C ASN A 130 6.59 3.42 -24.35
N ALA A 131 7.58 3.28 -25.20
CA ALA A 131 7.44 2.66 -26.52
C ALA A 131 6.94 1.20 -26.42
N GLN A 132 7.41 0.45 -25.43
CA GLN A 132 7.03 -0.95 -25.24
C GLN A 132 5.56 -1.09 -24.85
N VAL A 133 5.07 -0.29 -23.90
CA VAL A 133 3.66 -0.28 -23.49
C VAL A 133 2.77 0.26 -24.62
N MET A 134 3.25 1.28 -25.36
CA MET A 134 2.52 1.83 -26.50
C MET A 134 2.24 0.77 -27.56
N GLU A 135 3.19 -0.12 -27.84
CA GLU A 135 3.04 -1.20 -28.80
C GLU A 135 2.15 -2.35 -28.28
N ALA A 136 2.33 -2.73 -27.00
CA ALA A 136 1.66 -3.89 -26.41
C ALA A 136 0.23 -3.61 -25.92
N PHE A 137 -0.06 -2.38 -25.48
CA PHE A 137 -1.33 -2.03 -24.84
C PHE A 137 -2.33 -1.44 -25.85
N THR A 138 -2.91 -2.33 -26.67
CA THR A 138 -3.95 -1.98 -27.64
C THR A 138 -5.32 -1.86 -26.98
N ASP A 139 -6.29 -1.25 -27.69
CA ASP A 139 -7.68 -1.16 -27.20
C ASP A 139 -8.33 -2.53 -27.05
N GLU A 140 -7.93 -3.51 -27.87
CA GLU A 140 -8.37 -4.90 -27.77
C GLU A 140 -7.82 -5.59 -26.50
N VAL A 141 -6.53 -5.43 -26.22
CA VAL A 141 -5.89 -5.95 -25.00
C VAL A 141 -6.55 -5.34 -23.77
N ARG A 142 -6.76 -4.04 -23.76
CA ARG A 142 -7.47 -3.34 -22.69
C ARG A 142 -8.88 -3.90 -22.49
N GLY A 143 -9.67 -3.97 -23.57
CA GLY A 143 -11.05 -4.45 -23.50
C GLY A 143 -11.15 -5.87 -22.97
N SER A 144 -10.29 -6.77 -23.44
CA SER A 144 -10.19 -8.15 -22.96
C SER A 144 -9.81 -8.24 -21.48
N ALA A 145 -8.82 -7.45 -21.04
CA ALA A 145 -8.38 -7.44 -19.66
C ALA A 145 -9.50 -6.95 -18.72
N LEU A 146 -10.15 -5.82 -19.06
CA LEU A 146 -11.23 -5.27 -18.25
C LEU A 146 -12.46 -6.19 -18.21
N ALA A 147 -12.82 -6.84 -19.33
CA ALA A 147 -13.89 -7.82 -19.36
C ALA A 147 -13.59 -9.04 -18.47
N THR A 148 -12.34 -9.51 -18.46
CA THR A 148 -11.90 -10.60 -17.58
C THR A 148 -12.02 -10.20 -16.11
N ILE A 149 -11.57 -9.02 -15.74
CA ILE A 149 -11.66 -8.51 -14.36
C ILE A 149 -13.13 -8.36 -13.96
N ALA A 150 -13.95 -7.72 -14.79
CA ALA A 150 -15.38 -7.57 -14.52
C ALA A 150 -16.10 -8.91 -14.37
N GLY A 151 -15.68 -9.95 -15.09
CA GLY A 151 -16.19 -11.30 -14.94
C GLY A 151 -15.87 -11.96 -13.59
N HIS A 152 -14.84 -11.49 -12.89
CA HIS A 152 -14.43 -12.03 -11.59
C HIS A 152 -14.92 -11.21 -10.39
N VAL A 153 -14.89 -9.88 -10.49
CA VAL A 153 -15.15 -8.97 -9.36
C VAL A 153 -16.25 -7.94 -9.63
N GLY A 154 -16.95 -8.06 -10.74
CA GLY A 154 -18.05 -7.15 -11.10
C GLY A 154 -17.57 -5.81 -11.68
N ALA A 155 -18.44 -4.80 -11.63
CA ALA A 155 -18.17 -3.48 -12.16
C ALA A 155 -17.15 -2.70 -11.30
N PHE A 156 -16.34 -1.85 -11.95
CA PHE A 156 -15.49 -0.90 -11.25
C PHE A 156 -16.36 0.20 -10.61
N GLU A 157 -16.18 0.43 -9.31
CA GLU A 157 -16.96 1.41 -8.54
C GLU A 157 -16.15 2.67 -8.20
N GLY A 158 -14.82 2.57 -8.18
CA GLY A 158 -13.97 3.71 -7.88
C GLY A 158 -12.61 3.34 -7.33
N PHE A 159 -11.83 4.36 -7.00
CA PHE A 159 -10.59 4.19 -6.27
C PHE A 159 -10.90 3.87 -4.80
N GLY A 160 -10.18 2.88 -4.26
CA GLY A 160 -10.37 2.45 -2.88
C GLY A 160 -9.89 3.46 -1.86
N GLU A 161 -10.32 3.27 -0.60
CA GLU A 161 -9.86 4.07 0.52
C GLU A 161 -8.38 3.75 0.83
N GLY A 162 -7.57 4.77 0.96
CA GLY A 162 -6.15 4.69 1.30
C GLY A 162 -5.26 5.43 0.31
N GLU A 163 -4.08 5.80 0.78
CA GLU A 163 -3.08 6.45 -0.07
C GLU A 163 -2.41 5.43 -0.98
N PRO A 164 -2.10 5.80 -2.25
CA PRO A 164 -1.30 4.97 -3.13
C PRO A 164 0.05 4.64 -2.49
N PHE A 165 0.44 3.37 -2.59
CA PHE A 165 1.71 2.92 -2.06
C PHE A 165 2.80 3.02 -3.12
N VAL A 166 3.76 3.92 -2.90
CA VAL A 166 4.85 4.16 -3.83
C VAL A 166 6.13 3.49 -3.31
N ARG A 167 6.81 2.73 -4.19
CA ARG A 167 8.09 2.09 -3.90
C ARG A 167 9.00 2.09 -5.11
N ARG A 168 10.28 1.85 -4.88
CA ARG A 168 11.27 1.66 -5.93
C ARG A 168 11.64 0.19 -6.07
N ILE A 169 11.73 -0.30 -7.31
CA ILE A 169 12.23 -1.64 -7.65
C ILE A 169 13.27 -1.48 -8.75
N GLY A 170 14.55 -1.56 -8.42
CA GLY A 170 15.62 -1.25 -9.35
C GLY A 170 15.54 0.19 -9.85
N ASP A 171 15.45 0.38 -11.16
CA ASP A 171 15.29 1.71 -11.77
C ASP A 171 13.84 2.14 -11.97
N LEU A 172 12.88 1.28 -11.59
CA LEU A 172 11.46 1.56 -11.70
C LEU A 172 10.89 2.22 -10.44
N THR A 173 10.02 3.21 -10.64
CA THR A 173 9.11 3.71 -9.60
C THR A 173 7.78 2.99 -9.74
N VAL A 174 7.40 2.21 -8.73
CA VAL A 174 6.19 1.39 -8.74
C VAL A 174 5.15 1.97 -7.79
N VAL A 175 3.95 2.15 -8.28
CA VAL A 175 2.80 2.67 -7.53
C VAL A 175 1.70 1.63 -7.50
N ASP A 176 1.28 1.22 -6.31
CA ASP A 176 0.10 0.38 -6.08
C ASP A 176 -1.05 1.28 -5.62
N ILE A 177 -2.18 1.23 -6.33
CA ILE A 177 -3.38 2.06 -6.11
C ILE A 177 -4.54 1.13 -5.76
N PRO A 178 -5.22 1.30 -4.62
CA PRO A 178 -6.40 0.50 -4.29
C PRO A 178 -7.57 0.83 -5.22
N LEU A 179 -8.27 -0.21 -5.67
CA LEU A 179 -9.45 -0.13 -6.54
C LEU A 179 -10.60 -0.89 -5.90
N CYS A 180 -11.81 -0.30 -5.91
CA CYS A 180 -13.04 -0.94 -5.48
C CYS A 180 -13.84 -1.44 -6.68
N TYR A 181 -14.30 -2.68 -6.58
CA TYR A 181 -15.19 -3.33 -7.52
C TYR A 181 -16.41 -3.90 -6.76
N GLU A 182 -17.51 -4.15 -7.46
CA GLU A 182 -18.79 -4.60 -6.90
C GLU A 182 -18.67 -5.82 -5.97
N ALA A 183 -17.82 -6.78 -6.28
CA ALA A 183 -17.68 -8.03 -5.54
C ALA A 183 -16.30 -8.19 -4.87
N GLY A 184 -15.48 -7.14 -4.77
CA GLY A 184 -14.19 -7.21 -4.06
C GLY A 184 -13.23 -6.09 -4.45
N ASP A 185 -12.15 -6.01 -3.70
CA ASP A 185 -11.11 -5.02 -3.92
C ASP A 185 -10.02 -5.58 -4.84
N MET A 186 -9.44 -4.71 -5.65
CA MET A 186 -8.28 -4.98 -6.48
C MET A 186 -7.23 -3.88 -6.25
N LYS A 187 -6.06 -4.01 -6.85
CA LYS A 187 -5.09 -2.91 -6.93
C LYS A 187 -4.59 -2.72 -8.35
N ALA A 188 -4.47 -1.48 -8.78
CA ALA A 188 -3.69 -1.15 -9.95
C ALA A 188 -2.22 -0.99 -9.56
N ARG A 189 -1.33 -1.64 -10.29
CA ARG A 189 0.11 -1.48 -10.18
C ARG A 189 0.64 -0.81 -11.44
N VAL A 190 1.21 0.37 -11.29
CA VAL A 190 1.84 1.12 -12.37
C VAL A 190 3.33 1.22 -12.09
N ALA A 191 4.17 0.88 -13.06
CA ALA A 191 5.61 1.09 -12.97
C ALA A 191 6.04 2.15 -13.98
N PHE A 192 6.79 3.13 -13.49
CA PHE A 192 7.43 4.17 -14.31
C PHE A 192 8.92 3.86 -14.47
N ASP A 193 9.45 4.06 -15.65
CA ASP A 193 10.88 3.94 -15.94
C ASP A 193 11.69 5.20 -15.57
N ALA A 194 12.97 5.20 -15.90
CA ALA A 194 13.88 6.32 -15.59
C ALA A 194 13.51 7.62 -16.32
N ASP A 195 12.79 7.50 -17.44
CA ASP A 195 12.28 8.64 -18.22
C ASP A 195 10.88 9.07 -17.76
N GLU A 196 10.44 8.55 -16.60
CA GLU A 196 9.14 8.81 -16.01
C GLU A 196 7.95 8.41 -16.91
N ARG A 197 8.15 7.39 -17.77
CA ARG A 197 7.13 6.82 -18.63
C ARG A 197 6.61 5.52 -18.05
N VAL A 198 5.33 5.23 -18.29
CA VAL A 198 4.72 3.96 -17.87
C VAL A 198 5.40 2.81 -18.62
N ALA A 199 6.09 1.97 -17.88
CA ALA A 199 6.80 0.78 -18.36
C ALA A 199 5.97 -0.50 -18.19
N SER A 200 5.01 -0.50 -17.26
CA SER A 200 4.00 -1.57 -17.12
C SER A 200 2.81 -1.10 -16.31
N MET A 201 1.66 -1.74 -16.54
CA MET A 201 0.45 -1.54 -15.76
C MET A 201 -0.31 -2.85 -15.64
N PHE A 202 -0.75 -3.18 -14.42
CA PHE A 202 -1.53 -4.39 -14.11
C PHE A 202 -2.66 -4.04 -13.14
N ILE A 203 -3.76 -4.82 -13.21
CA ILE A 203 -4.76 -4.89 -12.15
C ILE A 203 -4.61 -6.26 -11.50
N LEU A 204 -4.36 -6.27 -10.20
CA LEU A 204 -3.93 -7.43 -9.43
C LEU A 204 -4.83 -7.63 -8.21
N ASN A 205 -4.83 -8.83 -7.67
CA ASN A 205 -5.40 -9.09 -6.36
C ASN A 205 -4.67 -8.24 -5.29
N PRO A 206 -5.36 -7.68 -4.28
CA PRO A 206 -4.74 -6.85 -3.24
C PRO A 206 -3.54 -7.51 -2.56
N ASP A 207 -3.59 -8.82 -2.35
CA ASP A 207 -2.55 -9.60 -1.66
C ASP A 207 -1.34 -9.96 -2.54
N THR A 208 -1.39 -9.63 -3.84
CA THR A 208 -0.25 -9.87 -4.74
C THR A 208 0.95 -9.00 -4.31
N PRO A 209 2.12 -9.57 -4.01
CA PRO A 209 3.29 -8.84 -3.52
C PRO A 209 3.86 -7.83 -4.51
#